data_6d2a7fac6e494beb46245feeae6790a9
#
_entry.id   6d2a7fac6e494beb46245feeae6790a9
#
_cell.length_a   1.000
_cell.length_b   1.000
_cell.length_c   1.000
_cell.angle_alpha   90.00
_cell.angle_beta   90.00
_cell.angle_gamma   90.00
#
_symmetry.space_group_name_H-M   'P 1'
#
loop_
_entity.id
_entity.type
_entity.pdbx_description
1 polymer ?
#
loop_
_entity_poly.entity_id
_entity_poly.type
_entity_poly.pdbx_seq_one_letter_code
_entity_poly.pdbx_strand_id
1 'polypeptide(L)'
;AFVMPIALAGMTLMPQGIKAVPLRSGLTVEQTAIEPNETFAVKNVAQINPHTIEVNYTDGRQLTVDFYGDNIMRLFRDDKGGVVRDPVATPSAKILTEFARRLTGNISAVDVDGTLQITTPAISLNIDKHTGNMNLVDLRSGKTVVENLTPAKIDKGNTSVSLTQHEGEYFYGGGVQNGRFSHRGESIAIENTNSWVDGGVASPTPFYWSTGGYGVMWNTFRPGRYDFGHDKPGEVRLQHSEDYLDMFVMLDQTPVQLLNDFYQLTGHPVLMPKFGFYEGHLNAYNRDYWKEDKNGAMVFEDGKMYKESQKDNGGTKESLNGEKNNYQFSARAAIDRYVDNDMPLGWFLPNDGYGAGYGQTGSLDGNIENLRQFGDYARSKGVEIGLWTQSDLHPKPGVEPLLQRDIVKEVRDAGVRVLKTDVAWVGYGYSFGLNGVADVAQVMPYYGSDARPFIITLDGWAGTQRYATVWSGDQTGGDWEYIRFHIPTFIGSGLSGQPNITSDMDGIFGGKNVPVNVREFQWKTFTPMQLNMDGWGANPKYPHILGEPATSINRSYLKLKSMLMPY
;
A
#
# COMPACT_ATOMS: atom_id res chain seq x y z
N ALA A 1 12.01 -8.20 -28.42
CA ALA A 1 13.12 -7.50 -27.78
C ALA A 1 12.91 -6.00 -27.98
N PHE A 2 12.16 -5.38 -27.11
CA PHE A 2 12.14 -3.93 -26.94
C PHE A 2 12.74 -3.67 -25.57
N VAL A 3 14.02 -3.39 -25.54
CA VAL A 3 14.68 -2.76 -24.42
C VAL A 3 14.28 -1.29 -24.49
N MET A 4 13.27 -0.90 -23.71
CA MET A 4 13.09 0.50 -23.39
C MET A 4 14.28 0.91 -22.51
N PRO A 5 15.04 1.95 -22.85
CA PRO A 5 15.98 2.49 -21.91
C PRO A 5 15.18 3.03 -20.73
N ILE A 6 15.30 2.41 -19.57
CA ILE A 6 14.95 3.04 -18.32
C ILE A 6 15.87 4.24 -18.25
N ALA A 7 15.31 5.43 -18.42
CA ALA A 7 16.03 6.63 -18.14
C ALA A 7 16.49 6.51 -16.68
N LEU A 8 17.76 6.24 -16.47
CA LEU A 8 18.43 6.65 -15.26
C LEU A 8 18.13 8.15 -15.16
N ALA A 9 17.12 8.50 -14.36
CA ALA A 9 17.03 9.85 -13.88
C ALA A 9 18.30 10.03 -13.04
N GLY A 10 19.38 10.45 -13.72
CA GLY A 10 20.48 11.06 -13.04
C GLY A 10 19.89 12.16 -12.21
N MET A 11 19.85 11.96 -10.89
CA MET A 11 19.59 13.03 -9.95
C MET A 11 20.75 14.01 -10.09
N THR A 12 20.65 14.90 -11.04
CA THR A 12 21.35 16.17 -10.99
C THR A 12 20.88 16.85 -9.71
N LEU A 13 21.83 17.21 -8.87
CA LEU A 13 21.66 18.10 -7.72
C LEU A 13 20.59 19.14 -8.05
N MET A 14 19.45 19.05 -7.38
CA MET A 14 18.41 20.06 -7.50
C MET A 14 18.86 21.33 -6.79
N PRO A 15 18.82 22.49 -7.45
CA PRO A 15 19.01 23.76 -6.77
C PRO A 15 17.85 23.98 -5.80
N GLN A 16 18.15 24.53 -4.64
CA GLN A 16 17.17 25.04 -3.67
C GLN A 16 16.14 25.91 -4.38
N GLY A 17 14.86 25.53 -4.26
CA GLY A 17 13.75 26.34 -4.74
C GLY A 17 12.74 25.59 -5.60
N ILE A 18 12.19 24.47 -5.12
CA ILE A 18 11.02 23.89 -5.75
C ILE A 18 9.79 24.65 -5.26
N LYS A 19 9.36 25.60 -6.07
CA LYS A 19 7.97 26.10 -6.03
C LYS A 19 7.06 24.92 -6.33
N ALA A 20 6.00 24.77 -5.55
CA ALA A 20 4.95 23.80 -5.80
C ALA A 20 4.64 23.73 -7.30
N VAL A 21 4.86 22.56 -7.89
CA VAL A 21 4.41 22.28 -9.26
C VAL A 21 2.89 22.18 -9.19
N PRO A 22 2.14 23.01 -9.93
CA PRO A 22 0.70 22.88 -9.95
C PRO A 22 0.34 21.49 -10.46
N LEU A 23 -0.56 20.81 -9.76
CA LEU A 23 -1.22 19.59 -10.15
C LEU A 23 -1.59 19.68 -11.64
N ARG A 24 -0.94 18.91 -12.49
CA ARG A 24 -1.50 18.61 -13.80
C ARG A 24 -2.67 17.65 -13.56
N SER A 25 -3.85 18.20 -13.30
CA SER A 25 -5.10 17.50 -13.45
C SER A 25 -5.25 17.11 -14.91
N GLY A 26 -4.82 15.92 -15.27
CA GLY A 26 -5.05 15.34 -16.60
C GLY A 26 -6.49 14.92 -16.83
N LEU A 27 -7.37 15.13 -15.85
CA LEU A 27 -8.82 14.97 -15.95
C LEU A 27 -9.45 16.35 -15.97
N THR A 28 -9.51 16.97 -17.13
CA THR A 28 -10.48 18.03 -17.40
C THR A 28 -11.85 17.41 -17.31
N VAL A 29 -12.50 17.56 -16.16
CA VAL A 29 -13.94 17.34 -16.05
C VAL A 29 -14.58 18.50 -16.79
N GLU A 30 -14.90 18.32 -18.09
CA GLU A 30 -15.94 19.14 -18.70
C GLU A 30 -17.20 18.89 -17.88
N GLN A 31 -17.71 19.95 -17.24
CA GLN A 31 -19.07 20.01 -16.72
C GLN A 31 -20.04 19.85 -17.89
N THR A 32 -20.27 18.61 -18.32
CA THR A 32 -21.42 18.32 -19.17
C THR A 32 -22.65 18.40 -18.28
N ALA A 33 -23.50 19.38 -18.59
CA ALA A 33 -24.84 19.48 -18.08
C ALA A 33 -25.52 18.11 -18.17
N ILE A 34 -26.21 17.70 -17.10
CA ILE A 34 -26.99 16.47 -17.05
C ILE A 34 -28.01 16.56 -18.19
N GLU A 35 -27.82 15.76 -19.22
CA GLU A 35 -28.85 15.56 -20.25
C GLU A 35 -30.03 14.84 -19.58
N PRO A 36 -31.26 15.36 -19.65
CA PRO A 36 -32.39 14.87 -18.86
C PRO A 36 -33.05 13.58 -19.39
N ASN A 37 -32.43 12.77 -20.23
CA ASN A 37 -33.14 11.74 -21.02
C ASN A 37 -32.67 10.29 -20.87
N GLU A 38 -31.92 9.92 -19.88
CA GLU A 38 -31.69 8.49 -19.58
C GLU A 38 -32.58 8.03 -18.43
N THR A 39 -33.79 7.64 -18.69
CA THR A 39 -34.67 7.06 -17.68
C THR A 39 -34.33 5.59 -17.50
N PHE A 40 -33.71 5.23 -16.37
CA PHE A 40 -33.52 3.84 -15.93
C PHE A 40 -34.82 3.27 -15.35
N ALA A 41 -35.92 3.31 -16.14
CA ALA A 41 -37.19 2.76 -15.71
C ALA A 41 -37.10 1.23 -15.60
N VAL A 42 -37.47 0.67 -14.46
CA VAL A 42 -37.45 -0.77 -14.19
C VAL A 42 -38.59 -1.46 -14.91
N LYS A 43 -38.26 -2.43 -15.77
CA LYS A 43 -39.23 -3.23 -16.51
C LYS A 43 -39.68 -4.46 -15.70
N ASN A 44 -38.74 -5.24 -15.19
CA ASN A 44 -38.99 -6.42 -14.37
C ASN A 44 -37.74 -6.82 -13.60
N VAL A 45 -37.88 -7.82 -12.73
CA VAL A 45 -36.78 -8.45 -12.01
C VAL A 45 -36.82 -9.96 -12.20
N ALA A 46 -35.65 -10.59 -12.13
CA ALA A 46 -35.51 -12.04 -12.13
C ALA A 46 -34.52 -12.46 -11.03
N GLN A 47 -34.91 -13.45 -10.25
CA GLN A 47 -33.97 -14.09 -9.33
C GLN A 47 -33.20 -15.17 -10.12
N ILE A 48 -31.90 -14.97 -10.29
CA ILE A 48 -31.04 -15.83 -11.10
C ILE A 48 -30.59 -17.07 -10.30
N ASN A 49 -30.32 -16.86 -9.01
CA ASN A 49 -29.91 -17.90 -8.08
C ASN A 49 -30.22 -17.42 -6.63
N PRO A 50 -29.94 -18.23 -5.57
CA PRO A 50 -30.29 -17.86 -4.20
C PRO A 50 -29.69 -16.54 -3.68
N HIS A 51 -28.69 -15.98 -4.31
CA HIS A 51 -28.00 -14.77 -3.88
C HIS A 51 -27.95 -13.65 -4.94
N THR A 52 -28.51 -13.84 -6.13
CA THR A 52 -28.39 -12.90 -7.26
C THR A 52 -29.76 -12.53 -7.83
N ILE A 53 -30.04 -11.25 -7.90
CA ILE A 53 -31.19 -10.63 -8.55
C ILE A 53 -30.70 -9.84 -9.77
N GLU A 54 -31.39 -9.99 -10.89
CA GLU A 54 -31.20 -9.18 -12.08
C GLU A 54 -32.38 -8.20 -12.22
N VAL A 55 -32.06 -6.91 -12.31
CA VAL A 55 -33.00 -5.83 -12.55
C VAL A 55 -32.90 -5.45 -14.03
N ASN A 56 -33.98 -5.65 -14.78
CA ASN A 56 -34.04 -5.31 -16.20
C ASN A 56 -34.69 -3.95 -16.40
N TYR A 57 -34.03 -3.06 -17.10
CA TYR A 57 -34.55 -1.74 -17.44
C TYR A 57 -35.33 -1.78 -18.77
N THR A 58 -36.20 -0.80 -18.99
CA THR A 58 -37.05 -0.72 -20.18
C THR A 58 -36.26 -0.50 -21.48
N ASP A 59 -35.08 0.05 -21.39
CA ASP A 59 -34.16 0.30 -22.51
C ASP A 59 -33.24 -0.90 -22.84
N GLY A 60 -33.42 -2.04 -22.13
CA GLY A 60 -32.66 -3.26 -22.34
C GLY A 60 -31.37 -3.38 -21.54
N ARG A 61 -31.00 -2.36 -20.75
CA ARG A 61 -29.89 -2.46 -19.82
C ARG A 61 -30.23 -3.35 -18.62
N GLN A 62 -29.22 -3.84 -17.93
CA GLN A 62 -29.39 -4.75 -16.79
C GLN A 62 -28.49 -4.32 -15.63
N LEU A 63 -29.03 -4.35 -14.40
CA LEU A 63 -28.27 -4.24 -13.17
C LEU A 63 -28.32 -5.60 -12.44
N THR A 64 -27.17 -6.19 -12.18
CA THR A 64 -27.06 -7.36 -11.33
C THR A 64 -26.81 -6.92 -9.89
N VAL A 65 -27.65 -7.38 -8.97
CA VAL A 65 -27.49 -7.22 -7.53
C VAL A 65 -27.11 -8.58 -6.97
N ASP A 66 -25.86 -8.73 -6.53
CA ASP A 66 -25.31 -10.01 -6.05
C ASP A 66 -24.87 -9.87 -4.59
N PHE A 67 -25.47 -10.66 -3.68
CA PHE A 67 -25.23 -10.56 -2.26
C PHE A 67 -24.05 -11.44 -1.82
N TYR A 68 -23.10 -10.84 -1.10
CA TYR A 68 -21.93 -11.49 -0.52
C TYR A 68 -22.04 -11.69 0.99
N GLY A 69 -22.99 -11.04 1.62
CA GLY A 69 -23.41 -11.18 3.01
C GLY A 69 -24.83 -10.67 3.17
N ASP A 70 -25.44 -10.87 4.32
CA ASP A 70 -26.76 -10.31 4.60
C ASP A 70 -26.76 -8.79 4.55
N ASN A 71 -25.60 -8.17 4.76
CA ASN A 71 -25.36 -6.72 4.77
C ASN A 71 -24.37 -6.24 3.68
N ILE A 72 -23.96 -7.12 2.75
CA ILE A 72 -22.99 -6.82 1.69
C ILE A 72 -23.57 -7.17 0.34
N MET A 73 -23.65 -6.20 -0.56
CA MET A 73 -24.10 -6.42 -1.92
C MET A 73 -23.09 -5.89 -2.94
N ARG A 74 -23.05 -6.53 -4.10
CA ARG A 74 -22.32 -6.12 -5.30
C ARG A 74 -23.32 -5.62 -6.33
N LEU A 75 -23.11 -4.42 -6.82
CA LEU A 75 -23.84 -3.83 -7.93
C LEU A 75 -22.97 -3.92 -9.19
N PHE A 76 -23.44 -4.68 -10.17
CA PHE A 76 -22.71 -4.87 -11.41
C PHE A 76 -23.58 -4.50 -12.62
N ARG A 77 -23.04 -3.70 -13.53
CA ARG A 77 -23.68 -3.35 -14.80
C ARG A 77 -22.65 -3.19 -15.92
N ASP A 78 -22.83 -3.93 -17.00
CA ASP A 78 -22.04 -3.80 -18.22
C ASP A 78 -22.99 -3.63 -19.41
N ASP A 79 -23.09 -2.41 -19.94
CA ASP A 79 -24.02 -2.08 -21.02
C ASP A 79 -23.65 -2.73 -22.36
N LYS A 80 -22.49 -3.36 -22.45
CA LYS A 80 -22.07 -4.19 -23.60
C LYS A 80 -22.56 -5.65 -23.51
N GLY A 81 -23.38 -5.97 -22.50
CA GLY A 81 -23.94 -7.31 -22.29
C GLY A 81 -23.00 -8.27 -21.53
N GLY A 82 -22.05 -7.74 -20.77
CA GLY A 82 -21.19 -8.55 -19.93
C GLY A 82 -21.88 -9.06 -18.67
N VAL A 83 -21.49 -10.26 -18.22
CA VAL A 83 -21.94 -10.87 -16.95
C VAL A 83 -21.00 -10.51 -15.82
N VAL A 84 -21.46 -10.72 -14.57
CA VAL A 84 -20.62 -10.53 -13.37
C VAL A 84 -19.34 -11.33 -13.50
N ARG A 85 -18.23 -10.64 -13.32
CA ARG A 85 -16.87 -11.18 -13.42
C ARG A 85 -15.93 -10.40 -12.53
N ASP A 86 -14.83 -11.01 -12.13
CA ASP A 86 -13.75 -10.27 -11.48
C ASP A 86 -12.96 -9.44 -12.49
N PRO A 87 -12.35 -8.32 -12.06
CA PRO A 87 -11.51 -7.51 -12.94
C PRO A 87 -10.38 -8.34 -13.55
N VAL A 88 -10.15 -8.15 -14.84
CA VAL A 88 -9.05 -8.82 -15.54
C VAL A 88 -7.74 -8.18 -15.13
N ALA A 89 -6.81 -8.99 -14.64
CA ALA A 89 -5.49 -8.58 -14.20
C ALA A 89 -4.39 -9.32 -14.98
N THR A 90 -3.27 -8.68 -15.16
CA THR A 90 -2.07 -9.28 -15.76
C THR A 90 -0.87 -8.94 -14.87
N PRO A 91 -0.29 -9.95 -14.23
CA PRO A 91 -0.74 -11.34 -14.10
C PRO A 91 -2.06 -11.49 -13.30
N SER A 92 -2.54 -12.69 -13.08
CA SER A 92 -3.90 -12.98 -12.56
C SER A 92 -4.06 -12.69 -11.06
N ALA A 93 -3.93 -11.44 -10.64
CA ALA A 93 -4.21 -11.01 -9.28
C ALA A 93 -5.73 -10.96 -9.01
N LYS A 94 -6.15 -11.26 -7.78
CA LYS A 94 -7.55 -11.20 -7.34
C LYS A 94 -7.69 -10.25 -6.15
N ILE A 95 -8.63 -9.32 -6.24
CA ILE A 95 -9.01 -8.44 -5.13
C ILE A 95 -9.78 -9.25 -4.09
N LEU A 96 -10.78 -10.01 -4.53
CA LEU A 96 -11.64 -10.80 -3.66
C LEU A 96 -10.94 -12.07 -3.16
N THR A 97 -11.22 -12.44 -1.92
CA THR A 97 -10.79 -13.74 -1.39
C THR A 97 -11.70 -14.87 -1.89
N GLU A 98 -11.25 -16.12 -1.77
CA GLU A 98 -12.06 -17.31 -2.11
C GLU A 98 -13.28 -17.44 -1.20
N PHE A 99 -13.23 -16.91 0.02
CA PHE A 99 -14.30 -16.99 1.03
C PHE A 99 -15.06 -15.67 1.19
N ALA A 100 -15.08 -14.82 0.15
CA ALA A 100 -15.73 -13.51 0.21
C ALA A 100 -17.24 -13.59 0.47
N ARG A 101 -17.91 -14.67 0.03
CA ARG A 101 -19.36 -14.81 0.19
C ARG A 101 -19.74 -15.53 1.49
N ARG A 102 -20.55 -14.84 2.32
CA ARG A 102 -21.07 -15.34 3.62
C ARG A 102 -22.52 -14.96 3.83
N LEU A 103 -23.38 -15.16 2.80
CA LEU A 103 -24.82 -14.92 2.92
C LEU A 103 -25.46 -16.05 3.76
N THR A 104 -26.26 -15.68 4.76
CA THR A 104 -26.92 -16.63 5.68
C THR A 104 -28.43 -16.70 5.50
N GLY A 105 -29.04 -15.64 4.92
CA GLY A 105 -30.48 -15.52 4.76
C GLY A 105 -30.94 -15.62 3.30
N ASN A 106 -32.25 -15.67 3.14
CA ASN A 106 -32.89 -15.63 1.82
C ASN A 106 -33.04 -14.17 1.35
N ILE A 107 -33.03 -14.02 0.03
CA ILE A 107 -33.35 -12.74 -0.62
C ILE A 107 -34.81 -12.78 -1.05
N SER A 108 -35.49 -11.64 -0.96
CA SER A 108 -36.79 -11.44 -1.59
C SER A 108 -36.79 -10.18 -2.45
N ALA A 109 -37.62 -10.16 -3.48
CA ALA A 109 -37.85 -8.99 -4.31
C ALA A 109 -39.34 -8.79 -4.49
N VAL A 110 -39.86 -7.64 -4.10
CA VAL A 110 -41.29 -7.29 -4.17
C VAL A 110 -41.47 -5.88 -4.73
N ASP A 111 -42.57 -5.67 -5.44
CA ASP A 111 -43.00 -4.35 -5.92
C ASP A 111 -43.97 -3.76 -4.90
N VAL A 112 -43.65 -2.58 -4.38
CA VAL A 112 -44.48 -1.85 -3.43
C VAL A 112 -44.63 -0.41 -3.93
N ASP A 113 -45.81 -0.07 -4.42
CA ASP A 113 -46.20 1.29 -4.81
C ASP A 113 -45.17 2.01 -5.71
N GLY A 114 -44.70 1.33 -6.75
CA GLY A 114 -43.72 1.89 -7.69
C GLY A 114 -42.26 1.83 -7.24
N THR A 115 -42.01 1.17 -6.10
CA THR A 115 -40.66 0.89 -5.59
C THR A 115 -40.39 -0.61 -5.61
N LEU A 116 -39.31 -1.02 -6.26
CA LEU A 116 -38.80 -2.38 -6.17
C LEU A 116 -37.98 -2.50 -4.89
N GLN A 117 -38.42 -3.34 -3.96
CA GLN A 117 -37.72 -3.66 -2.73
C GLN A 117 -37.03 -5.00 -2.82
N ILE A 118 -35.70 -5.03 -2.74
CA ILE A 118 -34.87 -6.23 -2.66
C ILE A 118 -34.32 -6.33 -1.24
N THR A 119 -34.68 -7.37 -0.51
CA THR A 119 -34.37 -7.49 0.92
C THR A 119 -33.59 -8.75 1.25
N THR A 120 -32.70 -8.60 2.22
CA THR A 120 -32.04 -9.67 3.00
C THR A 120 -32.49 -9.53 4.46
N PRO A 121 -32.04 -10.39 5.40
CA PRO A 121 -32.29 -10.15 6.83
C PRO A 121 -31.72 -8.83 7.38
N ALA A 122 -30.71 -8.24 6.76
CA ALA A 122 -30.03 -7.06 7.27
C ALA A 122 -30.34 -5.77 6.51
N ILE A 123 -30.61 -5.83 5.21
CA ILE A 123 -30.75 -4.63 4.36
C ILE A 123 -31.97 -4.70 3.46
N SER A 124 -32.50 -3.51 3.09
CA SER A 124 -33.43 -3.32 1.99
C SER A 124 -32.84 -2.36 0.98
N LEU A 125 -32.64 -2.85 -0.26
CA LEU A 125 -32.36 -2.03 -1.42
C LEU A 125 -33.68 -1.65 -2.07
N ASN A 126 -34.01 -0.37 -2.05
CA ASN A 126 -35.24 0.20 -2.60
C ASN A 126 -34.91 0.95 -3.89
N ILE A 127 -35.40 0.48 -5.02
CA ILE A 127 -35.17 1.06 -6.35
C ILE A 127 -36.47 1.75 -6.81
N ASP A 128 -36.41 3.04 -7.05
CA ASP A 128 -37.50 3.76 -7.72
C ASP A 128 -37.65 3.26 -9.14
N LYS A 129 -38.82 2.73 -9.49
CA LYS A 129 -39.06 2.09 -10.78
C LYS A 129 -39.12 3.04 -11.96
N HIS A 130 -39.26 4.34 -11.73
CA HIS A 130 -39.28 5.34 -12.80
C HIS A 130 -37.90 5.90 -13.10
N THR A 131 -37.09 6.11 -12.07
CA THR A 131 -35.79 6.79 -12.21
C THR A 131 -34.61 5.83 -12.11
N GLY A 132 -34.80 4.66 -11.50
CA GLY A 132 -33.73 3.73 -11.18
C GLY A 132 -32.89 4.15 -9.98
N ASN A 133 -33.18 5.28 -9.33
CA ASN A 133 -32.46 5.72 -8.12
C ASN A 133 -32.68 4.73 -6.98
N MET A 134 -31.64 4.55 -6.19
CA MET A 134 -31.60 3.54 -5.14
C MET A 134 -31.46 4.18 -3.76
N ASN A 135 -32.20 3.65 -2.78
CA ASN A 135 -32.00 3.94 -1.36
C ASN A 135 -31.70 2.62 -0.63
N LEU A 136 -30.83 2.69 0.36
CA LEU A 136 -30.50 1.53 1.19
C LEU A 136 -30.88 1.77 2.65
N VAL A 137 -31.66 0.84 3.18
CA VAL A 137 -32.12 0.83 4.57
C VAL A 137 -31.41 -0.29 5.32
N ASP A 138 -30.79 0.04 6.43
CA ASP A 138 -30.35 -0.96 7.41
C ASP A 138 -31.57 -1.41 8.22
N LEU A 139 -32.05 -2.61 7.97
CA LEU A 139 -33.24 -3.17 8.63
C LEU A 139 -33.05 -3.41 10.13
N ARG A 140 -31.81 -3.54 10.59
CA ARG A 140 -31.46 -3.73 12.00
C ARG A 140 -31.67 -2.45 12.82
N SER A 141 -31.43 -1.30 12.19
CA SER A 141 -31.63 0.02 12.81
C SER A 141 -32.88 0.76 12.33
N GLY A 142 -33.48 0.33 11.21
CA GLY A 142 -34.58 0.99 10.53
C GLY A 142 -34.19 2.30 9.84
N LYS A 143 -32.89 2.62 9.69
CA LYS A 143 -32.43 3.87 9.11
C LYS A 143 -32.11 3.71 7.62
N THR A 144 -32.48 4.71 6.82
CA THR A 144 -31.94 4.89 5.47
C THR A 144 -30.51 5.43 5.62
N VAL A 145 -29.53 4.68 5.15
CA VAL A 145 -28.10 5.01 5.29
C VAL A 145 -27.46 5.46 3.98
N VAL A 146 -28.04 5.09 2.84
CA VAL A 146 -27.67 5.58 1.51
C VAL A 146 -28.92 6.10 0.84
N GLU A 147 -28.88 7.35 0.40
CA GLU A 147 -30.00 8.00 -0.27
C GLU A 147 -29.60 8.46 -1.67
N ASN A 148 -30.56 8.32 -2.62
CA ASN A 148 -30.43 8.79 -3.99
C ASN A 148 -29.15 8.29 -4.69
N LEU A 149 -28.74 7.05 -4.43
CA LEU A 149 -27.68 6.45 -5.22
C LEU A 149 -28.17 6.34 -6.67
N THR A 150 -27.54 7.10 -7.57
CA THR A 150 -27.95 7.18 -8.98
C THR A 150 -27.57 5.89 -9.71
N PRO A 151 -28.32 5.51 -10.76
CA PRO A 151 -27.80 4.58 -11.74
C PRO A 151 -26.44 5.04 -12.25
N ALA A 152 -25.53 4.11 -12.48
CA ALA A 152 -24.20 4.46 -12.93
C ALA A 152 -24.25 5.16 -14.30
N LYS A 153 -23.54 6.27 -14.43
CA LYS A 153 -23.25 6.88 -15.73
C LYS A 153 -21.99 6.26 -16.29
N ILE A 154 -22.11 5.58 -17.43
CA ILE A 154 -21.00 4.94 -18.15
C ILE A 154 -20.79 5.70 -19.45
N ASP A 155 -19.68 6.41 -19.55
CA ASP A 155 -19.37 7.25 -20.73
C ASP A 155 -17.86 7.29 -20.98
N LYS A 156 -17.48 7.03 -22.24
CA LYS A 156 -16.10 7.16 -22.75
C LYS A 156 -15.01 6.56 -21.85
N GLY A 157 -15.25 5.34 -21.34
CA GLY A 157 -14.29 4.63 -20.49
C GLY A 157 -14.25 5.09 -19.03
N ASN A 158 -15.26 5.84 -18.60
CA ASN A 158 -15.44 6.24 -17.20
C ASN A 158 -16.81 5.81 -16.70
N THR A 159 -16.85 5.35 -15.47
CA THR A 159 -18.09 5.02 -14.77
C THR A 159 -18.17 5.81 -13.49
N SER A 160 -19.32 6.46 -13.27
CA SER A 160 -19.56 7.25 -12.07
C SER A 160 -20.94 7.01 -11.47
N VAL A 161 -21.04 7.16 -10.17
CA VAL A 161 -22.28 7.20 -9.39
C VAL A 161 -22.26 8.38 -8.46
N SER A 162 -23.44 8.87 -8.10
CA SER A 162 -23.61 9.90 -7.07
C SER A 162 -24.63 9.46 -6.03
N LEU A 163 -24.47 9.95 -4.81
CA LEU A 163 -25.42 9.74 -3.72
C LEU A 163 -25.50 10.99 -2.84
N THR A 164 -26.52 11.09 -2.00
CA THR A 164 -26.68 12.20 -1.08
C THR A 164 -25.61 12.17 0.02
N GLN A 165 -24.99 13.32 0.29
CA GLN A 165 -24.19 13.57 1.47
C GLN A 165 -25.09 14.18 2.56
N HIS A 166 -25.16 13.54 3.74
CA HIS A 166 -25.95 14.06 4.85
C HIS A 166 -25.19 15.11 5.68
N GLU A 167 -25.93 15.94 6.38
CA GLU A 167 -25.36 16.86 7.35
C GLU A 167 -24.69 16.08 8.49
N GLY A 168 -23.47 16.50 8.87
CA GLY A 168 -22.70 15.83 9.94
C GLY A 168 -22.06 14.51 9.54
N GLU A 169 -22.18 14.07 8.28
CA GLU A 169 -21.55 12.86 7.77
C GLU A 169 -20.07 13.07 7.47
N TYR A 170 -19.22 12.14 7.90
CA TYR A 170 -17.79 12.12 7.66
C TYR A 170 -17.37 10.87 6.91
N PHE A 171 -16.29 10.98 6.14
CA PHE A 171 -15.79 9.94 5.23
C PHE A 171 -14.34 9.63 5.52
N TYR A 172 -14.00 8.35 5.54
CA TYR A 172 -12.67 7.81 5.82
C TYR A 172 -12.35 6.72 4.82
N GLY A 173 -11.07 6.55 4.48
CA GLY A 173 -10.64 5.55 3.50
C GLY A 173 -9.75 6.16 2.41
N GLY A 174 -9.75 5.52 1.24
CA GLY A 174 -8.96 5.99 0.10
C GLY A 174 -7.48 5.61 0.15
N GLY A 175 -7.05 4.84 1.15
CA GLY A 175 -5.66 4.43 1.31
C GLY A 175 -4.75 5.52 1.88
N VAL A 176 -3.50 5.55 1.43
CA VAL A 176 -2.50 6.52 1.89
C VAL A 176 -2.71 7.86 1.16
N GLN A 177 -3.46 8.73 1.79
CA GLN A 177 -3.71 10.12 1.42
C GLN A 177 -2.86 11.00 2.34
N ASN A 178 -1.69 11.42 1.88
CA ASN A 178 -0.70 12.10 2.74
C ASN A 178 -1.27 13.36 3.40
N GLY A 179 -1.13 13.43 4.71
CA GLY A 179 -1.60 14.55 5.53
C GLY A 179 -3.09 14.54 5.86
N ARG A 180 -3.84 13.52 5.41
CA ARG A 180 -5.30 13.48 5.53
C ARG A 180 -5.78 12.12 6.02
N PHE A 181 -6.88 12.11 6.80
CA PHE A 181 -7.58 10.88 7.18
C PHE A 181 -9.10 11.03 7.17
N SER A 182 -9.63 12.25 7.08
CA SER A 182 -11.07 12.56 6.94
C SER A 182 -11.27 13.43 5.71
N HIS A 183 -12.28 13.12 4.92
CA HIS A 183 -12.42 13.64 3.55
C HIS A 183 -13.70 14.44 3.31
N ARG A 184 -14.47 14.79 4.34
CA ARG A 184 -15.67 15.62 4.18
C ARG A 184 -15.30 16.98 3.56
N GLY A 185 -15.99 17.35 2.47
CA GLY A 185 -15.72 18.58 1.72
C GLY A 185 -14.46 18.53 0.86
N GLU A 186 -13.86 17.35 0.70
CA GLU A 186 -12.67 17.16 -0.11
C GLU A 186 -12.92 16.24 -1.31
N SER A 187 -12.03 16.33 -2.27
CA SER A 187 -11.92 15.40 -3.38
C SER A 187 -10.56 14.70 -3.30
N ILE A 188 -10.58 13.37 -3.32
CA ILE A 188 -9.36 12.55 -3.23
C ILE A 188 -9.14 11.74 -4.51
N ALA A 189 -7.87 11.63 -4.92
CA ALA A 189 -7.48 10.72 -5.98
C ALA A 189 -7.41 9.28 -5.44
N ILE A 190 -8.01 8.35 -6.18
CA ILE A 190 -7.79 6.91 -6.00
C ILE A 190 -6.83 6.47 -7.10
N GLU A 191 -5.70 7.12 -7.10
CA GLU A 191 -4.64 6.94 -8.08
C GLU A 191 -3.29 7.20 -7.39
N ASN A 192 -2.32 6.32 -7.61
CA ASN A 192 -0.98 6.54 -7.12
C ASN A 192 -0.32 7.65 -7.96
N THR A 193 -0.17 8.81 -7.37
CA THR A 193 0.49 9.95 -8.02
C THR A 193 2.01 9.92 -7.83
N ASN A 194 2.52 8.89 -7.18
CA ASN A 194 3.94 8.75 -6.79
C ASN A 194 4.44 9.99 -6.05
N SER A 195 3.57 10.58 -5.23
CA SER A 195 3.85 11.80 -4.48
C SER A 195 3.86 11.50 -2.98
N TRP A 196 5.02 11.69 -2.38
CA TRP A 196 5.34 11.33 -1.00
C TRP A 196 5.41 12.53 -0.05
N VAL A 197 4.85 13.64 -0.47
CA VAL A 197 4.75 14.88 0.29
C VAL A 197 3.32 15.11 0.78
N ASP A 198 3.11 16.08 1.66
CA ASP A 198 1.79 16.48 2.12
C ASP A 198 0.85 16.79 0.95
N GLY A 199 -0.37 16.28 1.02
CA GLY A 199 -1.36 16.37 -0.06
C GLY A 199 -1.19 15.38 -1.22
N GLY A 200 -0.08 14.61 -1.27
CA GLY A 200 0.15 13.60 -2.29
C GLY A 200 -0.59 12.27 -2.01
N VAL A 201 -0.58 11.37 -2.99
CA VAL A 201 -1.14 10.01 -2.86
C VAL A 201 -0.07 8.99 -3.20
N ALA A 202 0.22 8.08 -2.27
CA ALA A 202 1.26 7.08 -2.42
C ALA A 202 0.70 5.67 -2.65
N SER A 203 -0.23 5.21 -1.82
CA SER A 203 -0.79 3.86 -1.89
C SER A 203 -2.31 3.92 -1.75
N PRO A 204 -3.03 4.24 -2.83
CA PRO A 204 -4.48 4.39 -2.78
C PRO A 204 -5.18 3.04 -2.63
N THR A 205 -6.34 3.07 -1.98
CA THR A 205 -7.25 1.93 -1.84
C THR A 205 -8.64 2.32 -2.34
N PRO A 206 -9.29 1.57 -3.24
CA PRO A 206 -10.60 1.93 -3.79
C PRO A 206 -11.74 1.57 -2.82
N PHE A 207 -11.59 1.97 -1.58
CA PHE A 207 -12.52 1.71 -0.48
C PHE A 207 -12.64 2.95 0.41
N TYR A 208 -13.86 3.30 0.78
CA TYR A 208 -14.13 4.26 1.86
C TYR A 208 -15.33 3.80 2.69
N TRP A 209 -15.48 4.38 3.85
CA TRP A 209 -16.64 4.21 4.69
C TRP A 209 -17.11 5.56 5.29
N SER A 210 -18.38 5.59 5.67
CA SER A 210 -19.06 6.77 6.17
C SER A 210 -19.59 6.57 7.59
N THR A 211 -19.57 7.65 8.38
CA THR A 211 -20.28 7.69 9.67
C THR A 211 -21.80 7.54 9.52
N GLY A 212 -22.32 7.62 8.29
CA GLY A 212 -23.70 7.30 7.97
C GLY A 212 -24.08 5.83 8.12
N GLY A 213 -23.08 4.93 8.26
CA GLY A 213 -23.30 3.49 8.47
C GLY A 213 -23.19 2.65 7.20
N TYR A 214 -22.37 3.07 6.25
CA TYR A 214 -22.09 2.31 5.05
C TYR A 214 -20.62 2.42 4.62
N GLY A 215 -20.18 1.44 3.83
CA GLY A 215 -18.91 1.45 3.13
C GLY A 215 -19.10 1.11 1.66
N VAL A 216 -18.17 1.57 0.84
CA VAL A 216 -18.15 1.30 -0.59
C VAL A 216 -16.76 0.84 -0.99
N MET A 217 -16.69 -0.28 -1.71
CA MET A 217 -15.48 -0.74 -2.37
C MET A 217 -15.73 -0.88 -3.87
N TRP A 218 -14.91 -0.25 -4.68
CA TRP A 218 -14.96 -0.45 -6.13
C TRP A 218 -14.04 -1.63 -6.52
N ASN A 219 -14.61 -2.63 -7.19
CA ASN A 219 -13.89 -3.84 -7.57
C ASN A 219 -13.22 -3.68 -8.93
N THR A 220 -12.14 -2.94 -8.96
CA THR A 220 -11.41 -2.57 -10.17
C THR A 220 -9.91 -2.46 -9.91
N PHE A 221 -9.09 -2.58 -10.97
CA PHE A 221 -7.68 -2.20 -10.96
C PHE A 221 -7.42 -0.86 -11.68
N ARG A 222 -8.47 -0.08 -11.90
CA ARG A 222 -8.36 1.20 -12.61
C ARG A 222 -8.37 2.37 -11.61
N PRO A 223 -7.66 3.46 -11.92
CA PRO A 223 -7.68 4.66 -11.08
C PRO A 223 -9.07 5.28 -11.00
N GLY A 224 -9.27 6.09 -9.98
CA GLY A 224 -10.53 6.77 -9.75
C GLY A 224 -10.39 8.08 -8.99
N ARG A 225 -11.51 8.67 -8.67
CA ARG A 225 -11.64 9.90 -7.88
C ARG A 225 -12.91 9.84 -7.04
N TYR A 226 -12.78 10.16 -5.77
CA TYR A 226 -13.93 10.28 -4.85
C TYR A 226 -14.07 11.72 -4.39
N ASP A 227 -15.24 12.29 -4.59
CA ASP A 227 -15.61 13.62 -4.17
C ASP A 227 -16.64 13.54 -3.06
N PHE A 228 -16.34 14.15 -1.93
CA PHE A 228 -17.17 14.13 -0.73
C PHE A 228 -17.75 15.52 -0.43
N GLY A 229 -18.39 16.13 -1.43
CA GLY A 229 -19.03 17.42 -1.31
C GLY A 229 -18.12 18.61 -1.62
N HIS A 230 -16.96 18.39 -2.23
CA HIS A 230 -16.06 19.44 -2.68
C HIS A 230 -16.60 20.14 -3.92
N ASP A 231 -16.91 19.38 -4.98
CA ASP A 231 -17.41 19.93 -6.23
C ASP A 231 -18.87 20.38 -6.09
N LYS A 232 -19.66 19.62 -5.32
CA LYS A 232 -21.07 19.93 -5.07
C LYS A 232 -21.42 19.58 -3.61
N PRO A 233 -21.60 20.59 -2.74
CA PRO A 233 -22.05 20.36 -1.37
C PRO A 233 -23.35 19.56 -1.32
N GLY A 234 -23.41 18.57 -0.43
CA GLY A 234 -24.57 17.67 -0.28
C GLY A 234 -24.56 16.46 -1.24
N GLU A 235 -23.51 16.30 -2.04
CA GLU A 235 -23.36 15.15 -2.94
C GLU A 235 -22.02 14.44 -2.69
N VAL A 236 -22.05 13.11 -2.66
CA VAL A 236 -20.87 12.26 -2.83
C VAL A 236 -20.86 11.77 -4.26
N ARG A 237 -19.72 11.89 -4.95
CA ARG A 237 -19.54 11.38 -6.29
C ARG A 237 -18.32 10.46 -6.37
N LEU A 238 -18.53 9.26 -6.88
CA LEU A 238 -17.50 8.23 -7.05
C LEU A 238 -17.31 7.96 -8.54
N GLN A 239 -16.04 7.87 -8.97
CA GLN A 239 -15.72 7.64 -10.37
C GLN A 239 -14.48 6.75 -10.50
N HIS A 240 -14.50 5.83 -11.47
CA HIS A 240 -13.34 5.05 -11.91
C HIS A 240 -13.23 5.05 -13.44
N SER A 241 -12.00 4.89 -13.94
CA SER A 241 -11.69 4.79 -15.38
C SER A 241 -12.01 3.39 -15.92
N GLU A 242 -13.30 3.04 -15.89
CA GLU A 242 -13.87 1.77 -16.33
C GLU A 242 -15.06 2.03 -17.23
N ASP A 243 -15.41 1.09 -18.09
CA ASP A 243 -16.61 1.14 -18.96
C ASP A 243 -17.73 0.17 -18.49
N TYR A 244 -17.69 -0.22 -17.24
CA TYR A 244 -18.73 -0.99 -16.54
C TYR A 244 -18.73 -0.64 -15.05
N LEU A 245 -19.87 -0.89 -14.38
CA LEU A 245 -19.99 -0.76 -12.92
C LEU A 245 -19.64 -2.10 -12.25
N ASP A 246 -18.77 -2.06 -11.25
CA ASP A 246 -18.54 -3.15 -10.33
C ASP A 246 -18.21 -2.60 -8.95
N MET A 247 -19.20 -2.49 -8.10
CA MET A 247 -19.12 -1.79 -6.83
C MET A 247 -19.79 -2.60 -5.72
N PHE A 248 -19.09 -2.80 -4.63
CA PHE A 248 -19.64 -3.35 -3.40
C PHE A 248 -20.14 -2.24 -2.49
N VAL A 249 -21.32 -2.45 -1.90
CA VAL A 249 -21.86 -1.61 -0.84
C VAL A 249 -22.12 -2.50 0.37
N MET A 250 -21.65 -2.05 1.52
CA MET A 250 -21.78 -2.75 2.79
C MET A 250 -22.43 -1.80 3.82
N LEU A 251 -23.35 -2.33 4.63
CA LEU A 251 -24.05 -1.58 5.66
C LEU A 251 -23.71 -2.16 7.03
N ASP A 252 -23.15 -1.32 7.90
CA ASP A 252 -22.98 -1.70 9.30
C ASP A 252 -22.91 -0.47 10.23
N GLN A 253 -23.08 -0.70 11.53
CA GLN A 253 -23.34 0.37 12.49
C GLN A 253 -22.07 1.01 13.05
N THR A 254 -20.93 0.34 12.94
CA THR A 254 -19.66 0.81 13.50
C THR A 254 -18.53 0.76 12.49
N PRO A 255 -17.50 1.61 12.62
CA PRO A 255 -16.32 1.56 11.78
C PRO A 255 -15.62 0.20 11.76
N VAL A 256 -15.55 -0.46 12.91
CA VAL A 256 -14.92 -1.79 13.04
C VAL A 256 -15.67 -2.83 12.22
N GLN A 257 -17.01 -2.80 12.25
CA GLN A 257 -17.82 -3.71 11.45
C GLN A 257 -17.64 -3.44 9.95
N LEU A 258 -17.67 -2.18 9.52
CA LEU A 258 -17.44 -1.81 8.11
C LEU A 258 -16.06 -2.23 7.61
N LEU A 259 -15.02 -2.10 8.43
CA LEU A 259 -13.68 -2.63 8.11
C LEU A 259 -13.68 -4.16 8.05
N ASN A 260 -14.42 -4.85 8.93
CA ASN A 260 -14.55 -6.30 8.87
C ASN A 260 -15.29 -6.77 7.61
N ASP A 261 -16.28 -6.03 7.14
CA ASP A 261 -16.97 -6.30 5.88
C ASP A 261 -16.01 -6.16 4.69
N PHE A 262 -15.19 -5.10 4.69
CA PHE A 262 -14.13 -4.95 3.70
C PHE A 262 -13.13 -6.12 3.76
N TYR A 263 -12.74 -6.57 4.95
CA TYR A 263 -11.85 -7.74 5.11
C TYR A 263 -12.52 -9.06 4.75
N GLN A 264 -13.83 -9.19 4.92
CA GLN A 264 -14.57 -10.35 4.41
C GLN A 264 -14.40 -10.49 2.90
N LEU A 265 -14.44 -9.39 2.17
CA LEU A 265 -14.28 -9.36 0.73
C LEU A 265 -12.82 -9.54 0.29
N THR A 266 -11.89 -8.87 0.94
CA THR A 266 -10.52 -8.68 0.44
C THR A 266 -9.44 -9.38 1.28
N GLY A 267 -9.80 -9.98 2.40
CA GLY A 267 -8.91 -10.64 3.34
C GLY A 267 -8.43 -9.74 4.48
N HIS A 268 -8.15 -10.37 5.61
CA HIS A 268 -7.65 -9.67 6.80
C HIS A 268 -6.21 -9.20 6.61
N PRO A 269 -5.80 -8.12 7.29
CA PRO A 269 -4.40 -7.71 7.34
C PRO A 269 -3.49 -8.83 7.82
N VAL A 270 -2.33 -8.95 7.19
CA VAL A 270 -1.32 -9.92 7.60
C VAL A 270 -0.86 -9.64 9.04
N LEU A 271 -0.81 -10.68 9.86
CA LEU A 271 -0.13 -10.60 11.14
C LEU A 271 1.37 -10.71 10.90
N MET A 272 2.07 -9.60 11.07
CA MET A 272 3.52 -9.56 10.88
C MET A 272 4.25 -10.53 11.82
N PRO A 273 5.42 -11.05 11.43
CA PRO A 273 6.29 -11.78 12.34
C PRO A 273 6.80 -10.86 13.45
N LYS A 274 7.15 -11.46 14.59
CA LYS A 274 7.57 -10.72 15.79
C LYS A 274 8.69 -9.70 15.52
N PHE A 275 9.70 -10.08 14.76
CA PHE A 275 10.83 -9.22 14.43
C PHE A 275 10.43 -7.98 13.58
N GLY A 276 9.32 -8.05 12.84
CA GLY A 276 8.80 -6.94 12.04
C GLY A 276 8.31 -5.74 12.85
N PHE A 277 8.01 -5.94 14.13
CA PHE A 277 7.61 -4.88 15.04
C PHE A 277 8.81 -4.14 15.67
N TYR A 278 10.03 -4.57 15.40
CA TYR A 278 11.24 -3.90 15.87
C TYR A 278 11.80 -2.97 14.81
N GLU A 279 12.83 -2.23 15.16
CA GLU A 279 13.61 -1.43 14.22
C GLU A 279 14.15 -2.31 13.09
N GLY A 280 14.02 -1.84 11.87
CA GLY A 280 14.70 -2.37 10.72
C GLY A 280 15.68 -1.37 10.14
N HIS A 281 16.78 -1.86 9.57
CA HIS A 281 17.78 -1.03 8.91
C HIS A 281 18.01 -1.48 7.48
N LEU A 282 17.96 -0.55 6.55
CA LEU A 282 18.25 -0.79 5.13
C LEU A 282 19.52 -0.07 4.74
N ASN A 283 20.39 -0.79 4.06
CA ASN A 283 21.64 -0.24 3.55
C ASN A 283 21.99 -0.80 2.18
N ALA A 284 22.76 -0.05 1.40
CA ALA A 284 23.15 -0.42 0.04
C ALA A 284 24.50 -1.17 0.03
N TYR A 285 24.51 -2.40 0.50
CA TYR A 285 25.73 -3.21 0.53
C TYR A 285 25.97 -3.96 -0.77
N ASN A 286 27.29 -4.12 -1.10
CA ASN A 286 27.84 -4.73 -2.29
C ASN A 286 27.83 -3.88 -3.56
N ARG A 287 27.46 -2.62 -3.46
CA ARG A 287 27.46 -1.71 -4.59
C ARG A 287 28.48 -0.60 -4.46
N ASP A 288 28.54 0.01 -3.28
CA ASP A 288 29.20 1.28 -3.07
C ASP A 288 30.67 1.13 -2.66
N TYR A 289 31.45 2.21 -2.83
CA TYR A 289 32.86 2.30 -2.51
C TYR A 289 33.08 3.39 -1.47
N TRP A 290 33.93 3.13 -0.50
CA TRP A 290 34.24 4.04 0.59
C TRP A 290 35.69 4.49 0.51
N LYS A 291 35.92 5.79 0.36
CA LYS A 291 37.25 6.41 0.32
C LYS A 291 37.43 7.36 1.49
N GLU A 292 38.61 7.31 2.11
CA GLU A 292 38.97 8.24 3.19
C GLU A 292 38.83 9.69 2.72
N ASP A 293 38.07 10.48 3.46
CA ASP A 293 37.79 11.89 3.19
C ASP A 293 37.49 12.61 4.51
N LYS A 294 38.18 13.73 4.76
CA LYS A 294 37.96 14.57 5.96
C LYS A 294 36.54 15.13 6.09
N ASN A 295 35.78 15.15 5.01
CA ASN A 295 34.37 15.53 4.96
C ASN A 295 33.48 14.28 4.79
N GLY A 296 33.90 13.16 5.29
CA GLY A 296 33.17 11.90 5.22
C GLY A 296 31.85 11.92 5.96
N ALA A 297 31.03 10.91 5.70
CA ALA A 297 29.67 10.82 6.24
C ALA A 297 29.63 10.53 7.73
N MET A 298 30.55 9.70 8.22
CA MET A 298 30.66 9.31 9.63
C MET A 298 32.12 8.91 9.96
N VAL A 299 32.42 8.83 11.24
CA VAL A 299 33.64 8.22 11.76
C VAL A 299 33.42 6.71 11.87
N PHE A 300 34.30 5.94 11.23
CA PHE A 300 34.29 4.49 11.28
C PHE A 300 35.11 3.96 12.46
N GLU A 301 35.16 2.64 12.64
CA GLU A 301 35.79 1.97 13.78
C GLU A 301 37.30 2.19 13.85
N ASP A 302 37.95 2.52 12.75
CA ASP A 302 39.36 2.89 12.68
C ASP A 302 39.66 4.35 13.06
N GLY A 303 38.63 5.11 13.42
CA GLY A 303 38.71 6.53 13.79
C GLY A 303 38.81 7.49 12.61
N LYS A 304 38.65 7.02 11.38
CA LYS A 304 38.69 7.83 10.17
C LYS A 304 37.31 8.07 9.60
N MET A 305 37.21 9.12 8.81
CA MET A 305 36.00 9.45 8.04
C MET A 305 36.14 8.99 6.59
N TYR A 306 35.04 8.52 6.02
CA TYR A 306 34.98 8.02 4.67
C TYR A 306 33.79 8.59 3.92
N LYS A 307 33.96 8.79 2.62
CA LYS A 307 32.91 9.24 1.71
C LYS A 307 32.51 8.09 0.79
N GLU A 308 31.23 7.87 0.70
CA GLU A 308 30.61 6.87 -0.15
C GLU A 308 30.54 7.33 -1.61
N SER A 309 30.65 6.36 -2.54
CA SER A 309 30.43 6.57 -3.97
C SER A 309 29.86 5.31 -4.60
N GLN A 310 28.82 5.48 -5.42
CA GLN A 310 28.28 4.38 -6.25
C GLN A 310 29.21 3.98 -7.40
N LYS A 311 30.17 4.84 -7.72
CA LYS A 311 31.19 4.57 -8.75
C LYS A 311 32.51 4.27 -8.07
N ASP A 312 33.27 3.38 -8.69
CA ASP A 312 34.65 3.11 -8.27
C ASP A 312 35.43 4.42 -8.19
N ASN A 313 35.83 4.80 -7.01
CA ASN A 313 36.59 6.01 -6.70
C ASN A 313 38.00 5.66 -6.18
N GLY A 314 38.42 4.40 -6.35
CA GLY A 314 39.66 3.86 -5.80
C GLY A 314 39.58 3.63 -4.29
N GLY A 315 38.37 3.61 -3.72
CA GLY A 315 38.11 3.27 -2.33
C GLY A 315 37.86 1.78 -2.11
N THR A 316 37.42 1.47 -0.91
CA THR A 316 37.07 0.12 -0.49
C THR A 316 35.64 -0.20 -0.86
N LYS A 317 35.43 -1.29 -1.59
CA LYS A 317 34.10 -1.75 -1.92
C LYS A 317 33.43 -2.41 -0.72
N GLU A 318 32.15 -2.13 -0.55
CA GLU A 318 31.30 -2.81 0.42
C GLU A 318 31.23 -4.32 0.22
N SER A 319 30.88 -5.03 1.28
CA SER A 319 30.72 -6.49 1.26
C SER A 319 29.62 -6.92 2.23
N LEU A 320 29.14 -8.16 2.11
CA LEU A 320 28.21 -8.70 3.11
C LEU A 320 28.93 -9.11 4.38
N ASN A 321 30.02 -9.87 4.26
CA ASN A 321 30.65 -10.59 5.37
C ASN A 321 32.02 -10.04 5.78
N GLY A 322 32.44 -8.92 5.24
CA GLY A 322 33.80 -8.39 5.46
C GLY A 322 34.84 -9.02 4.57
N GLU A 323 34.46 -9.57 3.44
CA GLU A 323 35.34 -10.08 2.41
C GLU A 323 36.32 -8.97 1.96
N LYS A 324 37.48 -9.31 1.49
CA LYS A 324 38.54 -8.37 1.07
C LYS A 324 39.16 -7.54 2.21
N ASN A 325 39.13 -8.08 3.45
CA ASN A 325 39.71 -7.47 4.65
C ASN A 325 39.12 -6.08 5.02
N ASN A 326 37.85 -5.86 4.71
CA ASN A 326 37.18 -4.57 4.86
C ASN A 326 35.93 -4.68 5.75
N TYR A 327 36.10 -5.25 6.93
CA TYR A 327 34.97 -5.55 7.83
C TYR A 327 34.13 -4.31 8.17
N GLN A 328 34.74 -3.17 8.44
CA GLN A 328 34.00 -1.95 8.78
C GLN A 328 33.06 -1.44 7.67
N PHE A 329 33.27 -1.88 6.42
CA PHE A 329 32.35 -1.59 5.29
C PHE A 329 31.49 -2.80 4.92
N SER A 330 31.20 -3.67 5.90
CA SER A 330 30.36 -4.84 5.70
C SER A 330 28.99 -4.70 6.31
N ALA A 331 28.03 -5.49 5.81
CA ALA A 331 26.70 -5.62 6.41
C ALA A 331 26.77 -6.18 7.84
N ARG A 332 27.75 -7.03 8.15
CA ARG A 332 28.00 -7.50 9.53
C ARG A 332 28.36 -6.36 10.46
N ALA A 333 29.25 -5.47 10.05
CA ALA A 333 29.64 -4.31 10.86
C ALA A 333 28.45 -3.36 11.11
N ALA A 334 27.53 -3.23 10.16
CA ALA A 334 26.31 -2.46 10.38
C ALA A 334 25.44 -3.04 11.50
N ILE A 335 25.28 -4.36 11.55
CA ILE A 335 24.58 -5.04 12.65
C ILE A 335 25.35 -4.86 13.98
N ASP A 336 26.67 -5.01 13.95
CA ASP A 336 27.51 -4.84 15.16
C ASP A 336 27.37 -3.45 15.77
N ARG A 337 27.25 -2.38 14.96
CA ARG A 337 27.02 -1.01 15.45
C ARG A 337 25.77 -0.89 16.30
N TYR A 338 24.68 -1.60 15.95
CA TYR A 338 23.50 -1.66 16.80
C TYR A 338 23.76 -2.39 18.11
N VAL A 339 24.45 -3.53 18.04
CA VAL A 339 24.80 -4.32 19.23
C VAL A 339 25.72 -3.54 20.16
N ASP A 340 26.78 -2.93 19.63
CA ASP A 340 27.77 -2.16 20.39
C ASP A 340 27.18 -0.93 21.07
N ASN A 341 26.13 -0.35 20.48
CA ASN A 341 25.39 0.76 21.06
C ASN A 341 24.19 0.33 21.92
N ASP A 342 24.03 -0.98 22.19
CA ASP A 342 22.91 -1.54 22.97
C ASP A 342 21.54 -1.09 22.43
N MET A 343 21.39 -1.13 21.09
CA MET A 343 20.18 -0.74 20.36
C MET A 343 19.53 -1.96 19.74
N PRO A 344 18.23 -2.26 20.03
CA PRO A 344 17.51 -3.34 19.40
C PRO A 344 17.41 -3.18 17.88
N LEU A 345 17.67 -4.26 17.14
CA LEU A 345 17.46 -4.37 15.71
C LEU A 345 16.74 -5.68 15.44
N GLY A 346 15.62 -5.65 14.73
CA GLY A 346 14.84 -6.84 14.40
C GLY A 346 15.22 -7.46 13.06
N TRP A 347 15.54 -6.61 12.09
CA TRP A 347 15.86 -7.04 10.74
C TRP A 347 16.81 -6.08 10.03
N PHE A 348 17.56 -6.63 9.09
CA PHE A 348 18.51 -5.88 8.27
C PHE A 348 18.34 -6.27 6.80
N LEU A 349 18.35 -5.29 5.91
CA LEU A 349 18.13 -5.48 4.50
C LEU A 349 19.24 -4.80 3.67
N PRO A 350 20.12 -5.58 3.00
CA PRO A 350 20.99 -5.06 1.97
C PRO A 350 20.12 -4.56 0.82
N ASN A 351 19.92 -3.24 0.72
CA ASN A 351 18.90 -2.67 -0.15
C ASN A 351 19.13 -2.97 -1.63
N ASP A 352 20.39 -3.00 -2.09
CA ASP A 352 20.73 -3.31 -3.47
C ASP A 352 21.11 -4.78 -3.70
N GLY A 353 20.81 -5.65 -2.72
CA GLY A 353 20.95 -7.08 -2.85
C GLY A 353 22.36 -7.62 -2.51
N TYR A 354 22.66 -8.77 -3.05
CA TYR A 354 23.84 -9.56 -2.70
C TYR A 354 24.71 -9.95 -3.91
N GLY A 355 24.52 -9.29 -5.03
CA GLY A 355 25.25 -9.54 -6.28
C GLY A 355 24.41 -10.16 -7.39
N ALA A 356 23.10 -10.33 -7.18
CA ALA A 356 22.15 -10.78 -8.19
C ALA A 356 20.99 -9.79 -8.32
N GLY A 357 20.49 -9.61 -9.54
CA GLY A 357 19.34 -8.77 -9.83
C GLY A 357 19.68 -7.30 -10.07
N TYR A 358 18.70 -6.41 -9.85
CA TYR A 358 18.82 -4.99 -10.16
C TYR A 358 19.95 -4.30 -9.38
N GLY A 359 20.68 -3.42 -10.08
CA GLY A 359 21.79 -2.68 -9.49
C GLY A 359 23.08 -3.49 -9.31
N GLN A 360 23.03 -4.79 -9.55
CA GLN A 360 24.14 -5.72 -9.36
C GLN A 360 24.72 -6.15 -10.69
N THR A 361 25.71 -5.42 -11.18
CA THR A 361 26.38 -5.73 -12.45
C THR A 361 27.72 -6.39 -12.19
N GLY A 362 27.75 -7.72 -12.23
CA GLY A 362 28.99 -8.52 -12.31
C GLY A 362 29.98 -8.38 -11.16
N SER A 363 29.56 -7.85 -10.02
CA SER A 363 30.48 -7.54 -8.93
C SER A 363 30.51 -8.57 -7.82
N LEU A 364 29.48 -9.38 -7.73
CA LEU A 364 29.43 -10.53 -6.84
C LEU A 364 28.75 -11.63 -7.57
N ASP A 365 29.18 -12.70 -7.21
CA ASP A 365 28.91 -14.00 -7.70
C ASP A 365 27.46 -14.44 -7.44
N GLY A 366 26.48 -13.59 -7.31
CA GLY A 366 25.10 -13.98 -6.99
C GLY A 366 25.06 -15.12 -5.96
N ASN A 367 25.98 -15.09 -4.99
CA ASN A 367 26.38 -16.27 -4.26
C ASN A 367 25.44 -16.46 -3.07
N ILE A 368 24.50 -17.38 -3.23
CA ILE A 368 23.56 -17.79 -2.18
C ILE A 368 24.29 -18.21 -0.91
N GLU A 369 25.44 -18.86 -1.02
CA GLU A 369 26.24 -19.27 0.13
C GLU A 369 26.77 -18.06 0.93
N ASN A 370 27.21 -17.02 0.25
CA ASN A 370 27.65 -15.79 0.89
C ASN A 370 26.47 -15.08 1.60
N LEU A 371 25.30 -15.06 0.96
CA LEU A 371 24.06 -14.55 1.57
C LEU A 371 23.64 -15.39 2.77
N ARG A 372 23.74 -16.71 2.67
CA ARG A 372 23.46 -17.63 3.79
C ARG A 372 24.37 -17.37 4.98
N GLN A 373 25.69 -17.22 4.75
CA GLN A 373 26.65 -16.90 5.81
C GLN A 373 26.34 -15.57 6.49
N PHE A 374 25.93 -14.58 5.72
CA PHE A 374 25.45 -13.30 6.28
C PHE A 374 24.20 -13.51 7.13
N GLY A 375 23.21 -14.26 6.63
CA GLY A 375 21.99 -14.58 7.35
C GLY A 375 22.26 -15.34 8.67
N ASP A 376 23.16 -16.30 8.65
CA ASP A 376 23.56 -17.04 9.85
C ASP A 376 24.19 -16.12 10.90
N TYR A 377 25.05 -15.20 10.45
CA TYR A 377 25.62 -14.17 11.31
C TYR A 377 24.56 -13.26 11.91
N ALA A 378 23.67 -12.72 11.10
CA ALA A 378 22.60 -11.84 11.56
C ALA A 378 21.70 -12.52 12.59
N ARG A 379 21.27 -13.76 12.31
CA ARG A 379 20.47 -14.56 13.25
C ARG A 379 21.21 -14.87 14.55
N SER A 380 22.53 -15.03 14.54
CA SER A 380 23.34 -15.18 15.76
C SER A 380 23.26 -13.92 16.65
N LYS A 381 22.90 -12.78 16.10
CA LYS A 381 22.66 -11.51 16.79
C LYS A 381 21.17 -11.22 17.05
N GLY A 382 20.29 -12.17 16.72
CA GLY A 382 18.84 -11.99 16.84
C GLY A 382 18.20 -11.16 15.73
N VAL A 383 18.88 -10.97 14.60
CA VAL A 383 18.46 -10.14 13.46
C VAL A 383 18.10 -11.02 12.27
N GLU A 384 16.93 -10.81 11.68
CA GLU A 384 16.55 -11.45 10.42
C GLU A 384 17.04 -10.65 9.21
N ILE A 385 17.25 -11.34 8.09
CA ILE A 385 17.72 -10.67 6.88
C ILE A 385 16.61 -10.48 5.85
N GLY A 386 16.76 -9.44 5.04
CA GLY A 386 15.87 -9.13 3.94
C GLY A 386 16.60 -8.75 2.66
N LEU A 387 15.82 -8.61 1.59
CA LEU A 387 16.32 -8.14 0.30
C LEU A 387 15.34 -7.16 -0.34
N TRP A 388 15.90 -6.17 -1.00
CA TRP A 388 15.17 -5.32 -1.92
C TRP A 388 14.77 -6.14 -3.16
N THR A 389 13.55 -5.96 -3.64
CA THR A 389 13.03 -6.65 -4.81
C THR A 389 12.40 -5.66 -5.80
N GLN A 390 12.54 -6.00 -7.06
CA GLN A 390 11.81 -5.39 -8.16
C GLN A 390 10.93 -6.46 -8.83
N SER A 391 10.62 -6.36 -10.08
CA SER A 391 10.02 -7.45 -10.86
C SER A 391 11.04 -8.58 -11.14
N ASP A 392 10.56 -9.67 -11.72
CA ASP A 392 11.42 -10.79 -12.17
C ASP A 392 12.11 -11.55 -11.02
N LEU A 393 11.31 -12.07 -10.11
CA LEU A 393 11.77 -12.75 -8.90
C LEU A 393 12.14 -14.22 -9.10
N HIS A 394 11.77 -14.80 -10.24
CA HIS A 394 12.00 -16.21 -10.56
C HIS A 394 12.93 -16.37 -11.77
N PRO A 395 13.80 -17.39 -11.78
CA PRO A 395 14.68 -17.66 -12.90
C PRO A 395 13.92 -17.89 -14.22
N LYS A 396 14.45 -17.33 -15.31
CA LYS A 396 13.90 -17.48 -16.65
C LYS A 396 14.84 -18.31 -17.51
N PRO A 397 14.35 -19.26 -18.31
CA PRO A 397 15.17 -20.02 -19.24
C PRO A 397 15.93 -19.09 -20.22
N GLY A 398 17.20 -19.37 -20.45
CA GLY A 398 18.05 -18.61 -21.39
C GLY A 398 18.57 -17.29 -20.86
N VAL A 399 18.30 -16.92 -19.62
CA VAL A 399 18.90 -15.75 -18.96
C VAL A 399 20.09 -16.20 -18.10
N GLU A 400 21.19 -15.46 -18.15
CA GLU A 400 22.37 -15.74 -17.34
C GLU A 400 22.03 -15.73 -15.84
N PRO A 401 22.34 -16.79 -15.07
CA PRO A 401 21.95 -16.91 -13.66
C PRO A 401 22.37 -15.73 -12.78
N LEU A 402 23.51 -15.13 -13.01
CA LEU A 402 24.00 -13.97 -12.24
C LEU A 402 23.19 -12.69 -12.45
N LEU A 403 22.40 -12.63 -13.52
CA LEU A 403 21.61 -11.45 -13.87
C LEU A 403 20.15 -11.57 -13.42
N GLN A 404 19.78 -12.62 -12.73
CA GLN A 404 18.40 -12.84 -12.31
C GLN A 404 18.30 -13.28 -10.85
N ARG A 405 17.12 -13.04 -10.29
CA ARG A 405 16.78 -13.43 -8.94
C ARG A 405 16.24 -14.85 -8.92
N ASP A 406 16.43 -15.52 -7.81
CA ASP A 406 15.76 -16.76 -7.46
C ASP A 406 15.27 -16.65 -6.01
N ILE A 407 14.07 -16.08 -5.86
CA ILE A 407 13.50 -15.79 -4.54
C ILE A 407 13.28 -17.07 -3.71
N VAL A 408 13.00 -18.20 -4.37
CA VAL A 408 12.84 -19.50 -3.67
C VAL A 408 14.14 -19.91 -3.01
N LYS A 409 15.27 -19.82 -3.71
CA LYS A 409 16.60 -20.09 -3.13
C LYS A 409 16.97 -19.09 -2.04
N GLU A 410 16.69 -17.82 -2.27
CA GLU A 410 16.99 -16.77 -1.29
C GLU A 410 16.28 -17.02 0.04
N VAL A 411 15.01 -17.43 -0.01
CA VAL A 411 14.23 -17.76 1.19
C VAL A 411 14.64 -19.11 1.79
N ARG A 412 14.69 -20.17 0.96
CA ARG A 412 14.95 -21.54 1.41
C ARG A 412 16.39 -21.76 1.85
N ASP A 413 17.36 -21.31 1.04
CA ASP A 413 18.77 -21.67 1.21
C ASP A 413 19.53 -20.59 2.00
N ALA A 414 19.18 -19.32 1.88
CA ALA A 414 19.82 -18.24 2.62
C ALA A 414 19.00 -17.68 3.80
N GLY A 415 17.73 -18.06 3.91
CA GLY A 415 16.87 -17.67 5.04
C GLY A 415 16.41 -16.23 5.00
N VAL A 416 16.16 -15.69 3.80
CA VAL A 416 15.56 -14.34 3.66
C VAL A 416 14.13 -14.34 4.18
N ARG A 417 13.81 -13.37 5.05
CA ARG A 417 12.52 -13.25 5.72
C ARG A 417 11.81 -11.94 5.41
N VAL A 418 12.53 -10.90 5.02
CA VAL A 418 11.99 -9.56 4.73
C VAL A 418 12.17 -9.27 3.25
N LEU A 419 11.12 -8.79 2.60
CA LEU A 419 11.18 -8.45 1.19
C LEU A 419 10.56 -7.07 0.97
N LYS A 420 11.35 -6.14 0.42
CA LYS A 420 10.89 -4.80 0.06
C LYS A 420 10.59 -4.78 -1.43
N THR A 421 9.31 -4.68 -1.79
CA THR A 421 8.89 -4.46 -3.18
C THR A 421 8.85 -2.97 -3.47
N ASP A 422 9.48 -2.54 -4.57
CA ASP A 422 9.73 -1.14 -4.83
C ASP A 422 9.10 -0.65 -6.15
N VAL A 423 9.55 0.47 -6.64
CA VAL A 423 8.98 1.32 -7.71
C VAL A 423 8.54 0.59 -8.98
N ALA A 424 9.15 -0.53 -9.35
CA ALA A 424 8.75 -1.29 -10.52
C ALA A 424 7.32 -1.85 -10.42
N TRP A 425 6.86 -2.13 -9.22
CA TRP A 425 5.51 -2.62 -8.96
C TRP A 425 4.47 -1.54 -9.21
N VAL A 426 4.75 -0.32 -8.80
CA VAL A 426 3.90 0.85 -9.03
C VAL A 426 3.79 1.17 -10.52
N GLY A 427 4.90 1.09 -11.25
CA GLY A 427 4.95 1.43 -12.68
C GLY A 427 4.13 0.52 -13.59
N TYR A 428 3.84 -0.71 -13.18
CA TYR A 428 3.06 -1.68 -13.95
C TYR A 428 1.57 -1.72 -13.57
N GLY A 429 1.16 -0.94 -12.58
CA GLY A 429 -0.22 -0.80 -12.14
C GLY A 429 -0.62 -1.73 -10.99
N TYR A 430 -1.83 -1.52 -10.49
CA TYR A 430 -2.30 -2.10 -9.22
C TYR A 430 -2.45 -3.62 -9.24
N SER A 431 -2.86 -4.20 -10.37
CA SER A 431 -2.94 -5.66 -10.50
C SER A 431 -1.56 -6.32 -10.46
N PHE A 432 -0.57 -5.68 -11.04
CA PHE A 432 0.81 -6.16 -11.02
C PHE A 432 1.39 -6.07 -9.62
N GLY A 433 1.17 -4.95 -8.90
CA GLY A 433 1.58 -4.77 -7.52
C GLY A 433 0.97 -5.81 -6.59
N LEU A 434 -0.34 -6.02 -6.65
CA LEU A 434 -1.03 -7.04 -5.86
C LEU A 434 -0.52 -8.46 -6.16
N ASN A 435 -0.32 -8.80 -7.43
CA ASN A 435 0.24 -10.10 -7.80
C ASN A 435 1.66 -10.28 -7.27
N GLY A 436 2.46 -9.21 -7.32
CA GLY A 436 3.85 -9.24 -6.84
C GLY A 436 3.94 -9.55 -5.36
N VAL A 437 3.16 -8.89 -4.53
CA VAL A 437 3.16 -9.18 -3.08
C VAL A 437 2.58 -10.55 -2.77
N ALA A 438 1.60 -11.03 -3.54
CA ALA A 438 1.06 -12.37 -3.41
C ALA A 438 2.10 -13.44 -3.76
N ASP A 439 2.84 -13.26 -4.87
CA ASP A 439 3.92 -14.15 -5.30
C ASP A 439 5.01 -14.24 -4.22
N VAL A 440 5.45 -13.12 -3.69
CA VAL A 440 6.43 -13.07 -2.60
C VAL A 440 5.92 -13.75 -1.33
N ALA A 441 4.65 -13.55 -0.97
CA ALA A 441 4.05 -14.19 0.20
C ALA A 441 4.03 -15.72 0.08
N GLN A 442 3.82 -16.25 -1.12
CA GLN A 442 3.76 -17.69 -1.37
C GLN A 442 5.10 -18.42 -1.20
N VAL A 443 6.23 -17.71 -1.22
CA VAL A 443 7.54 -18.33 -1.01
C VAL A 443 7.96 -18.45 0.46
N MET A 444 7.27 -17.77 1.38
CA MET A 444 7.60 -17.86 2.81
C MET A 444 7.56 -19.28 3.40
N PRO A 445 6.65 -20.18 2.99
CA PRO A 445 6.67 -21.57 3.45
C PRO A 445 7.95 -22.36 3.15
N TYR A 446 8.76 -21.91 2.19
CA TYR A 446 10.09 -22.50 1.95
C TYR A 446 11.09 -22.23 3.07
N TYR A 447 10.87 -21.18 3.86
CA TYR A 447 11.64 -20.96 5.11
C TYR A 447 11.16 -21.86 6.24
N GLY A 448 9.84 -21.96 6.41
CA GLY A 448 9.19 -22.78 7.41
C GLY A 448 7.67 -22.70 7.24
N SER A 449 6.97 -23.80 7.51
CA SER A 449 5.52 -23.92 7.25
C SER A 449 4.65 -22.90 8.00
N ASP A 450 5.17 -22.32 9.08
CA ASP A 450 4.54 -21.32 9.93
C ASP A 450 5.12 -19.91 9.74
N ALA A 451 6.02 -19.74 8.78
CA ALA A 451 6.66 -18.45 8.52
C ALA A 451 5.65 -17.43 7.98
N ARG A 452 5.42 -16.37 8.72
CA ARG A 452 4.58 -15.24 8.29
C ARG A 452 5.32 -14.36 7.30
N PRO A 453 4.67 -13.87 6.24
CA PRO A 453 5.30 -12.91 5.34
C PRO A 453 5.56 -11.58 6.05
N PHE A 454 6.69 -10.97 5.73
CA PHE A 454 6.99 -9.59 6.06
C PHE A 454 7.47 -8.89 4.79
N ILE A 455 6.53 -8.26 4.12
CA ILE A 455 6.71 -7.62 2.83
C ILE A 455 6.41 -6.14 2.99
N ILE A 456 7.32 -5.30 2.53
CA ILE A 456 7.20 -3.84 2.54
C ILE A 456 6.96 -3.40 1.12
N THR A 457 5.84 -2.72 0.84
CA THR A 457 5.43 -2.35 -0.51
C THR A 457 4.97 -0.91 -0.63
N LEU A 458 5.09 -0.36 -1.84
CA LEU A 458 4.44 0.90 -2.24
C LEU A 458 3.01 0.70 -2.74
N ASP A 459 2.55 -0.53 -2.88
CA ASP A 459 1.18 -0.84 -3.32
C ASP A 459 0.26 -1.03 -2.11
N GLY A 460 -0.86 -0.30 -2.08
CA GLY A 460 -1.90 -0.35 -1.05
C GLY A 460 -3.29 -0.64 -1.61
N TRP A 461 -3.38 -1.22 -2.82
CA TRP A 461 -4.67 -1.53 -3.45
C TRP A 461 -5.46 -2.56 -2.63
N ALA A 462 -6.77 -2.63 -2.85
CA ALA A 462 -7.63 -3.57 -2.11
C ALA A 462 -7.12 -5.02 -2.25
N GLY A 463 -6.90 -5.68 -1.13
CA GLY A 463 -6.33 -7.02 -1.06
C GLY A 463 -4.83 -7.08 -0.73
N THR A 464 -4.09 -6.01 -0.90
CA THR A 464 -2.66 -5.95 -0.55
C THR A 464 -2.42 -6.22 0.93
N GLN A 465 -3.31 -5.75 1.81
CA GLN A 465 -3.19 -5.91 3.26
C GLN A 465 -3.06 -7.36 3.73
N ARG A 466 -3.60 -8.33 2.99
CA ARG A 466 -3.51 -9.75 3.36
C ARG A 466 -2.13 -10.36 3.13
N TYR A 467 -1.26 -9.65 2.42
CA TYR A 467 0.09 -10.12 2.08
C TYR A 467 1.20 -9.22 2.61
N ALA A 468 0.99 -7.90 2.60
CA ALA A 468 2.06 -6.93 2.75
C ALA A 468 1.70 -5.79 3.70
N THR A 469 2.74 -5.06 4.04
CA THR A 469 2.71 -3.81 4.82
C THR A 469 3.03 -2.64 3.88
N VAL A 470 2.47 -1.48 4.15
CA VAL A 470 2.64 -0.30 3.30
C VAL A 470 3.83 0.53 3.76
N TRP A 471 4.61 0.99 2.82
CA TRP A 471 5.66 1.98 3.00
C TRP A 471 5.32 3.24 2.22
N SER A 472 5.42 4.39 2.86
CA SER A 472 4.93 5.65 2.30
C SER A 472 5.84 6.30 1.24
N GLY A 473 6.96 5.66 0.86
CA GLY A 473 7.87 6.11 -0.18
C GLY A 473 9.10 6.88 0.32
N ASP A 474 9.93 7.34 -0.61
CA ASP A 474 11.21 8.00 -0.35
C ASP A 474 11.02 9.49 0.05
N GLN A 475 10.73 9.75 1.31
CA GLN A 475 10.61 11.13 1.80
C GLN A 475 11.99 11.77 1.99
N THR A 476 12.06 13.08 1.77
CA THR A 476 13.27 13.86 2.06
C THR A 476 13.59 13.88 3.56
N GLY A 477 12.59 14.12 4.41
CA GLY A 477 12.76 14.21 5.86
C GLY A 477 13.53 15.45 6.30
N GLY A 478 13.98 15.45 7.56
CA GLY A 478 14.85 16.46 8.12
C GLY A 478 14.15 17.67 8.71
N ASP A 479 12.82 17.75 8.66
CA ASP A 479 12.04 18.83 9.24
C ASP A 479 10.72 18.39 9.88
N TRP A 480 10.09 19.31 10.63
CA TRP A 480 8.85 19.05 11.37
C TRP A 480 7.64 18.75 10.51
N GLU A 481 7.67 19.17 9.27
CA GLU A 481 6.58 18.97 8.31
C GLU A 481 6.29 17.50 8.09
N TYR A 482 7.32 16.65 8.02
CA TYR A 482 7.16 15.21 7.84
C TYR A 482 6.48 14.53 9.05
N ILE A 483 6.78 14.96 10.27
CA ILE A 483 6.07 14.46 11.45
C ILE A 483 4.60 14.92 11.41
N ARG A 484 4.38 16.19 11.09
CA ARG A 484 3.05 16.79 11.04
C ARG A 484 2.10 16.05 10.11
N PHE A 485 2.53 15.75 8.89
CA PHE A 485 1.64 15.08 7.93
C PHE A 485 1.65 13.55 8.02
N HIS A 486 2.72 12.91 8.47
CA HIS A 486 2.75 11.45 8.61
C HIS A 486 1.76 10.93 9.67
N ILE A 487 1.55 11.65 10.75
CA ILE A 487 0.61 11.22 11.81
C ILE A 487 -0.81 11.02 11.23
N PRO A 488 -1.44 12.02 10.59
CA PRO A 488 -2.75 11.80 9.95
C PRO A 488 -2.68 10.80 8.79
N THR A 489 -1.57 10.71 8.05
CA THR A 489 -1.37 9.70 7.00
C THR A 489 -1.48 8.27 7.55
N PHE A 490 -0.84 7.98 8.67
CA PHE A 490 -0.87 6.64 9.27
C PHE A 490 -2.26 6.31 9.84
N ILE A 491 -2.93 7.30 10.44
CA ILE A 491 -4.33 7.15 10.87
C ILE A 491 -5.22 6.81 9.67
N GLY A 492 -5.10 7.56 8.58
CA GLY A 492 -5.87 7.37 7.35
C GLY A 492 -5.63 6.01 6.69
N SER A 493 -4.38 5.53 6.70
CA SER A 493 -4.04 4.19 6.21
C SER A 493 -4.77 3.09 7.02
N GLY A 494 -4.73 3.17 8.35
CA GLY A 494 -5.44 2.24 9.22
C GLY A 494 -6.95 2.26 9.00
N LEU A 495 -7.54 3.46 8.86
CA LEU A 495 -8.96 3.64 8.55
C LEU A 495 -9.35 3.19 7.13
N SER A 496 -8.37 2.95 6.27
CA SER A 496 -8.55 2.39 4.92
C SER A 496 -8.38 0.87 4.85
N GLY A 497 -8.23 0.20 6.00
CA GLY A 497 -7.99 -1.24 6.05
C GLY A 497 -6.52 -1.66 5.85
N GLN A 498 -5.57 -0.70 5.87
CA GLN A 498 -4.13 -0.91 5.75
C GLN A 498 -3.42 -0.51 7.06
N PRO A 499 -3.57 -1.28 8.15
CA PRO A 499 -3.08 -0.86 9.46
C PRO A 499 -1.57 -0.92 9.62
N ASN A 500 -0.92 -1.79 8.84
CA ASN A 500 0.54 -1.97 8.88
C ASN A 500 1.20 -1.00 7.91
N ILE A 501 1.58 0.16 8.41
CA ILE A 501 2.23 1.22 7.62
C ILE A 501 3.50 1.70 8.30
N THR A 502 4.47 2.11 7.49
CA THR A 502 5.69 2.81 7.92
C THR A 502 6.08 3.92 6.95
N SER A 503 7.02 4.74 7.37
CA SER A 503 7.80 5.66 6.53
C SER A 503 9.26 5.56 6.94
N ASP A 504 10.17 6.05 6.09
CA ASP A 504 11.59 6.13 6.45
C ASP A 504 11.77 7.00 7.70
N MET A 505 12.61 6.53 8.63
CA MET A 505 12.93 7.26 9.84
C MET A 505 13.61 8.58 9.47
N ASP A 506 12.95 9.72 9.74
CA ASP A 506 13.42 11.05 9.38
C ASP A 506 13.71 11.20 7.87
N GLY A 507 12.95 10.49 7.03
CA GLY A 507 13.17 10.41 5.60
C GLY A 507 14.47 9.70 5.21
N ILE A 508 14.75 9.58 3.92
CA ILE A 508 16.02 9.01 3.43
C ILE A 508 17.17 10.01 3.56
N PHE A 509 16.91 11.28 3.30
CA PHE A 509 17.94 12.33 3.22
C PHE A 509 18.04 13.21 4.48
N GLY A 510 17.12 13.06 5.43
CA GLY A 510 17.15 13.73 6.73
C GLY A 510 18.17 13.13 7.70
N GLY A 511 17.93 13.29 8.99
CA GLY A 511 18.74 12.70 10.06
C GLY A 511 19.84 13.58 10.61
N LYS A 512 19.95 14.84 10.17
CA LYS A 512 20.96 15.81 10.67
C LYS A 512 20.38 16.86 11.61
N ASN A 513 19.07 17.00 11.66
CA ASN A 513 18.37 17.86 12.60
C ASN A 513 18.06 17.07 13.87
N VAL A 514 18.87 17.23 14.90
CA VAL A 514 18.78 16.45 16.14
C VAL A 514 17.40 16.48 16.79
N PRO A 515 16.73 17.63 17.00
CA PRO A 515 15.38 17.66 17.54
C PRO A 515 14.35 16.88 16.70
N VAL A 516 14.39 17.00 15.39
CA VAL A 516 13.47 16.30 14.48
C VAL A 516 13.72 14.79 14.52
N ASN A 517 14.99 14.36 14.40
CA ASN A 517 15.37 12.96 14.45
C ASN A 517 14.90 12.26 15.73
N VAL A 518 15.15 12.89 16.88
CA VAL A 518 14.71 12.38 18.19
C VAL A 518 13.19 12.26 18.25
N ARG A 519 12.43 13.24 17.76
CA ARG A 519 10.96 13.15 17.72
C ARG A 519 10.45 12.09 16.76
N GLU A 520 11.13 11.86 15.66
CA GLU A 520 10.83 10.76 14.75
C GLU A 520 10.92 9.41 15.47
N PHE A 521 12.00 9.13 16.21
CA PHE A 521 12.11 7.92 17.02
C PHE A 521 11.04 7.82 18.10
N GLN A 522 10.69 8.94 18.73
CA GLN A 522 9.69 8.97 19.79
C GLN A 522 8.28 8.61 19.30
N TRP A 523 7.78 9.27 18.25
CA TRP A 523 6.42 9.00 17.81
C TRP A 523 6.30 7.66 17.08
N LYS A 524 7.29 7.27 16.26
CA LYS A 524 7.29 5.99 15.56
C LYS A 524 7.44 4.77 16.47
N THR A 525 7.87 4.95 17.70
CA THR A 525 7.81 3.91 18.73
C THR A 525 6.39 3.32 18.87
N PHE A 526 5.36 4.13 18.66
CA PHE A 526 3.95 3.76 18.80
C PHE A 526 3.28 3.38 17.46
N THR A 527 4.05 3.19 16.41
CA THR A 527 3.55 2.69 15.11
C THR A 527 3.86 1.20 14.95
N PRO A 528 3.13 0.46 14.10
CA PRO A 528 3.37 -0.98 13.94
C PRO A 528 4.79 -1.31 13.49
N MET A 529 5.35 -0.52 12.59
CA MET A 529 6.65 -0.75 11.97
C MET A 529 7.58 0.43 12.19
N GLN A 530 8.90 0.16 12.09
CA GLN A 530 9.92 1.19 12.15
C GLN A 530 11.04 0.84 11.17
N LEU A 531 11.30 1.75 10.23
CA LEU A 531 12.18 1.55 9.10
C LEU A 531 13.21 2.67 9.05
N ASN A 532 14.48 2.33 9.15
CA ASN A 532 15.59 3.26 9.03
C ASN A 532 16.40 2.92 7.78
N MET A 533 16.47 3.83 6.84
CA MET A 533 17.15 3.62 5.56
C MET A 533 18.26 4.65 5.37
N ASP A 534 19.47 4.17 5.09
CA ASP A 534 20.58 5.05 4.74
C ASP A 534 20.27 5.81 3.46
N GLY A 535 20.55 7.11 3.48
CA GLY A 535 20.50 7.95 2.30
C GLY A 535 21.70 7.70 1.40
N TRP A 536 21.52 7.88 0.12
CA TRP A 536 22.57 7.61 -0.85
C TRP A 536 23.75 8.58 -0.74
N GLY A 537 24.93 8.02 -0.84
CA GLY A 537 26.18 8.75 -1.05
C GLY A 537 26.80 9.41 0.16
N ALA A 538 26.12 9.71 1.24
CA ALA A 538 26.72 10.39 2.41
C ALA A 538 25.79 10.53 3.61
N ASN A 539 24.76 9.73 3.72
CA ASN A 539 23.78 9.92 4.79
C ASN A 539 23.47 8.62 5.55
N PRO A 540 24.45 8.09 6.31
CA PRO A 540 24.21 6.96 7.19
C PRO A 540 23.20 7.35 8.28
N LYS A 541 22.28 6.45 8.56
CA LYS A 541 21.09 6.70 9.39
C LYS A 541 21.08 5.90 10.70
N TYR A 542 22.24 5.53 11.21
CA TYR A 542 22.31 4.82 12.49
C TYR A 542 21.72 5.66 13.63
N PRO A 543 20.93 5.07 14.54
CA PRO A 543 20.30 5.82 15.63
C PRO A 543 21.27 6.52 16.59
N HIS A 544 22.54 6.11 16.63
CA HIS A 544 23.58 6.67 17.48
C HIS A 544 24.43 7.77 16.82
N ILE A 545 24.25 8.00 15.51
CA ILE A 545 25.20 8.79 14.72
C ILE A 545 25.25 10.28 15.09
N LEU A 546 24.19 10.80 15.70
CA LEU A 546 24.11 12.21 16.07
C LEU A 546 24.75 12.53 17.43
N GLY A 547 25.33 11.53 18.12
CA GLY A 547 25.93 11.70 19.43
C GLY A 547 24.92 11.97 20.55
N GLU A 548 25.42 12.33 21.72
CA GLU A 548 24.55 12.64 22.87
C GLU A 548 23.94 14.06 22.75
N PRO A 549 22.67 14.27 23.19
CA PRO A 549 21.82 13.31 23.90
C PRO A 549 20.98 12.42 23.00
N ALA A 550 21.05 12.56 21.67
CA ALA A 550 20.22 11.82 20.72
C ALA A 550 20.41 10.30 20.85
N THR A 551 21.64 9.84 21.00
CA THR A 551 21.97 8.42 21.15
C THR A 551 21.23 7.79 22.33
N SER A 552 21.27 8.40 23.51
CA SER A 552 20.60 7.89 24.70
C SER A 552 19.08 7.91 24.59
N ILE A 553 18.52 8.95 23.95
CA ILE A 553 17.07 9.06 23.73
C ILE A 553 16.62 7.99 22.73
N ASN A 554 17.26 7.91 21.57
CA ASN A 554 16.91 6.94 20.51
C ASN A 554 17.00 5.51 21.03
N ARG A 555 18.09 5.17 21.78
CA ARG A 555 18.23 3.86 22.44
C ARG A 555 17.06 3.56 23.36
N SER A 556 16.65 4.52 24.20
CA SER A 556 15.56 4.33 25.15
C SER A 556 14.24 4.05 24.46
N TYR A 557 13.95 4.77 23.36
CA TYR A 557 12.72 4.57 22.59
C TYR A 557 12.73 3.29 21.74
N LEU A 558 13.87 2.87 21.22
CA LEU A 558 14.01 1.55 20.56
C LEU A 558 13.76 0.40 21.55
N LYS A 559 14.28 0.50 22.78
CA LYS A 559 13.98 -0.47 23.85
C LYS A 559 12.51 -0.43 24.25
N LEU A 560 11.91 0.74 24.38
CA LEU A 560 10.48 0.87 24.66
C LEU A 560 9.64 0.21 23.55
N LYS A 561 9.97 0.42 22.28
CA LYS A 561 9.29 -0.24 21.16
C LYS A 561 9.35 -1.77 21.29
N SER A 562 10.51 -2.31 21.64
CA SER A 562 10.66 -3.76 21.86
C SER A 562 9.77 -4.28 22.99
N MET A 563 9.56 -3.48 24.04
CA MET A 563 8.68 -3.83 25.17
C MET A 563 7.19 -3.72 24.80
N LEU A 564 6.83 -2.82 23.88
CA LEU A 564 5.44 -2.62 23.43
C LEU A 564 4.99 -3.63 22.36
N MET A 565 5.88 -4.44 21.84
CA MET A 565 5.58 -5.39 20.76
C MET A 565 4.36 -6.29 21.01
N PRO A 566 4.03 -6.74 22.25
CA PRO A 566 2.83 -7.54 22.49
C PRO A 566 1.51 -6.80 22.25
N TYR A 567 1.53 -5.48 22.24
CA TYR A 567 0.35 -4.62 22.04
C TYR A 567 0.19 -4.19 20.58
#